data_a1392931900e1cd68a90b1e4a3e40c0f
#
_entry.id   a1392931900e1cd68a90b1e4a3e40c0f
#
_cell.length_a   1.000
_cell.length_b   1.000
_cell.length_c   1.000
_cell.angle_alpha   90.00
_cell.angle_beta   90.00
_cell.angle_gamma   90.00
#
_symmetry.space_group_name_H-M   'P 1'
#
loop_
_entity.id
_entity.type
_entity.pdbx_description
1 polymer ?
#
loop_
_entity_poly.entity_id
_entity_poly.type
_entity_poly.pdbx_seq_one_letter_code
_entity_poly.pdbx_strand_id
1 'polypeptide(L)'
;MKWMYTLPMLAVSVLPVAAQAAGDAEAGKQKAAVCAACHGQDGHAQIPTYPNLAGQNEQYLVTAMKAYKAGQRQGGQAAVMQAQAAALNDQDIANLAAYYANLPAAKE
;
A
#
# COMPACT_ATOMS: atom_id res chain seq x y z
N MET A 1 26.81 27.62 -54.68
CA MET A 1 25.65 27.67 -53.79
C MET A 1 25.71 26.48 -52.85
N LYS A 2 25.97 26.69 -51.60
CA LYS A 2 25.94 25.62 -50.60
C LYS A 2 24.52 25.62 -50.00
N TRP A 3 23.79 24.59 -50.27
CA TRP A 3 22.49 24.31 -49.66
C TRP A 3 22.74 23.73 -48.28
N MET A 4 22.58 24.55 -47.23
CA MET A 4 22.59 24.08 -45.87
C MET A 4 21.19 23.50 -45.55
N TYR A 5 21.09 22.18 -45.53
CA TYR A 5 19.89 21.52 -45.01
C TYR A 5 19.97 21.54 -43.48
N THR A 6 19.22 22.48 -42.89
CA THR A 6 18.97 22.44 -41.46
C THR A 6 17.92 21.36 -41.18
N LEU A 7 18.34 20.21 -40.66
CA LEU A 7 17.42 19.22 -40.14
C LEU A 7 16.77 19.80 -38.88
N PRO A 8 15.43 19.77 -38.78
CA PRO A 8 14.79 20.13 -37.53
C PRO A 8 15.11 19.07 -36.49
N MET A 9 15.75 19.46 -35.41
CA MET A 9 15.90 18.61 -34.24
C MET A 9 14.50 18.39 -33.64
N LEU A 10 13.94 17.19 -33.79
CA LEU A 10 12.74 16.79 -33.05
C LEU A 10 13.16 16.67 -31.58
N ALA A 11 12.74 17.60 -30.77
CA ALA A 11 12.84 17.50 -29.33
C ALA A 11 11.85 16.41 -28.87
N VAL A 12 12.36 15.23 -28.55
CA VAL A 12 11.57 14.20 -27.88
C VAL A 12 11.39 14.65 -26.43
N SER A 13 10.24 15.21 -26.12
CA SER A 13 9.87 15.51 -24.75
C SER A 13 9.55 14.17 -24.05
N VAL A 14 10.47 13.71 -23.22
CA VAL A 14 10.21 12.60 -22.30
C VAL A 14 9.34 13.16 -21.19
N LEU A 15 8.04 12.83 -21.22
CA LEU A 15 7.16 13.13 -20.09
C LEU A 15 7.58 12.25 -18.92
N PRO A 16 7.78 12.82 -17.72
CA PRO A 16 8.06 11.99 -16.55
C PRO A 16 6.86 11.07 -16.28
N VAL A 17 7.10 9.78 -16.27
CA VAL A 17 6.13 8.82 -15.74
C VAL A 17 5.96 9.18 -14.27
N ALA A 18 4.75 9.60 -13.88
CA ALA A 18 4.46 9.81 -12.47
C ALA A 18 4.67 8.48 -11.74
N ALA A 19 5.79 8.37 -11.01
CA ALA A 19 5.98 7.27 -10.09
C ALA A 19 4.84 7.33 -9.07
N GLN A 20 4.13 6.21 -8.85
CA GLN A 20 3.22 6.13 -7.72
C GLN A 20 4.01 6.51 -6.47
N ALA A 21 3.50 7.49 -5.71
CA ALA A 21 4.14 7.88 -4.46
C ALA A 21 4.29 6.65 -3.58
N ALA A 22 5.50 6.39 -3.09
CA ALA A 22 5.75 5.38 -2.09
C ALA A 22 4.88 5.63 -0.87
N GLY A 23 4.54 4.58 -0.13
CA GLY A 23 3.77 4.69 1.09
C GLY A 23 4.54 5.48 2.16
N ASP A 24 3.82 6.32 2.90
CA ASP A 24 4.33 7.05 4.05
C ASP A 24 3.93 6.29 5.33
N ALA A 25 4.91 5.73 6.02
CA ALA A 25 4.69 4.95 7.23
C ALA A 25 4.09 5.79 8.37
N GLU A 26 4.47 7.06 8.51
CA GLU A 26 3.91 7.93 9.55
C GLU A 26 2.43 8.24 9.30
N ALA A 27 2.05 8.52 8.07
CA ALA A 27 0.66 8.69 7.69
C ALA A 27 -0.12 7.37 7.87
N GLY A 28 0.51 6.24 7.57
CA GLY A 28 -0.05 4.90 7.80
C GLY A 28 -0.32 4.63 9.28
N LYS A 29 0.59 5.03 10.15
CA LYS A 29 0.43 4.91 11.60
C LYS A 29 -0.83 5.61 12.09
N GLN A 30 -1.08 6.82 11.61
CA GLN A 30 -2.28 7.57 12.00
C GLN A 30 -3.56 6.91 11.48
N LYS A 31 -3.52 6.36 10.27
CA LYS A 31 -4.64 5.66 9.68
C LYS A 31 -4.92 4.29 10.32
N ALA A 32 -3.90 3.68 10.93
CA ALA A 32 -3.95 2.33 11.49
C ALA A 32 -4.74 2.22 12.79
N ALA A 33 -5.21 3.30 13.39
CA ALA A 33 -5.92 3.27 14.66
C ALA A 33 -7.11 2.28 14.64
N VAL A 34 -7.87 2.26 13.56
CA VAL A 34 -9.01 1.34 13.38
C VAL A 34 -8.57 -0.10 13.19
N CYS A 35 -7.39 -0.32 12.61
CA CYS A 35 -6.83 -1.66 12.38
C CYS A 35 -6.30 -2.30 13.67
N ALA A 36 -5.81 -1.47 14.58
CA ALA A 36 -5.18 -1.91 15.82
C ALA A 36 -6.12 -2.72 16.72
N ALA A 37 -7.41 -2.48 16.64
CA ALA A 37 -8.41 -3.21 17.45
C ALA A 37 -8.35 -4.74 17.21
N CYS A 38 -8.04 -5.15 15.98
CA CYS A 38 -7.95 -6.57 15.62
C CYS A 38 -6.51 -7.02 15.40
N HIS A 39 -5.67 -6.18 14.81
CA HIS A 39 -4.30 -6.54 14.43
C HIS A 39 -3.22 -6.15 15.44
N GLY A 40 -3.62 -5.51 16.53
CA GLY A 40 -2.72 -5.07 17.59
C GLY A 40 -2.08 -3.70 17.32
N GLN A 41 -1.72 -3.00 18.40
CA GLN A 41 -1.06 -1.69 18.34
C GLN A 41 0.31 -1.74 17.66
N ASP A 42 0.99 -2.88 17.84
CA ASP A 42 2.32 -3.15 17.30
C ASP A 42 2.28 -4.04 16.05
N GLY A 43 1.09 -4.30 15.50
CA GLY A 43 0.90 -5.21 14.38
C GLY A 43 0.92 -6.68 14.74
N HIS A 44 0.91 -7.00 16.04
CA HIS A 44 0.79 -8.37 16.56
C HIS A 44 -0.61 -8.55 17.16
N ALA A 45 -1.41 -9.40 16.53
CA ALA A 45 -2.78 -9.66 16.97
C ALA A 45 -2.78 -10.39 18.30
N GLN A 46 -3.62 -9.93 19.25
CA GLN A 46 -3.78 -10.59 20.53
C GLN A 46 -4.74 -11.80 20.42
N ILE A 47 -5.66 -11.74 19.48
CA ILE A 47 -6.62 -12.82 19.22
C ILE A 47 -6.09 -13.67 18.06
N PRO A 48 -5.86 -14.99 18.27
CA PRO A 48 -5.18 -15.84 17.27
C PRO A 48 -5.91 -15.97 15.93
N THR A 49 -7.20 -15.66 15.86
CA THR A 49 -7.96 -15.70 14.60
C THR A 49 -7.64 -14.55 13.66
N TYR A 50 -6.99 -13.50 14.16
CA TYR A 50 -6.57 -12.37 13.35
C TYR A 50 -5.08 -12.48 13.00
N PRO A 51 -4.68 -12.15 11.77
CA PRO A 51 -3.28 -12.27 11.39
C PRO A 51 -2.43 -11.13 11.95
N ASN A 52 -1.18 -11.45 12.25
CA ASN A 52 -0.17 -10.43 12.48
C ASN A 52 0.18 -9.72 11.17
N LEU A 53 0.38 -8.40 11.24
CA LEU A 53 0.76 -7.59 10.09
C LEU A 53 2.18 -7.05 10.19
N ALA A 54 2.75 -7.02 11.40
CA ALA A 54 4.08 -6.50 11.65
C ALA A 54 5.15 -7.25 10.84
N GLY A 55 5.98 -6.51 10.12
CA GLY A 55 7.07 -7.06 9.33
C GLY A 55 6.64 -7.84 8.10
N GLN A 56 5.37 -7.78 7.72
CA GLN A 56 4.88 -8.41 6.49
C GLN A 56 5.45 -7.67 5.27
N ASN A 57 5.58 -8.38 4.16
CA ASN A 57 6.03 -7.81 2.90
C ASN A 57 5.10 -6.66 2.46
N GLU A 58 5.69 -5.49 2.20
CA GLU A 58 4.93 -4.28 1.88
C GLU A 58 4.06 -4.44 0.63
N GLN A 59 4.63 -4.98 -0.45
CA GLN A 59 3.89 -5.19 -1.69
C GLN A 59 2.75 -6.21 -1.51
N TYR A 60 2.98 -7.24 -0.71
CA TYR A 60 1.92 -8.20 -0.37
C TYR A 60 0.77 -7.53 0.37
N LEU A 61 1.07 -6.66 1.33
CA LEU A 61 0.04 -5.91 2.06
C LEU A 61 -0.79 -5.04 1.12
N VAL A 62 -0.15 -4.34 0.19
CA VAL A 62 -0.86 -3.54 -0.85
C VAL A 62 -1.79 -4.44 -1.66
N THR A 63 -1.26 -5.54 -2.17
CA THR A 63 -2.02 -6.48 -3.00
C THR A 63 -3.19 -7.09 -2.23
N ALA A 64 -2.97 -7.49 -0.98
CA ALA A 64 -4.00 -8.09 -0.14
C ALA A 64 -5.13 -7.11 0.16
N MET A 65 -4.82 -5.86 0.52
CA MET A 65 -5.83 -4.85 0.82
C MET A 65 -6.63 -4.47 -0.44
N LYS A 66 -5.98 -4.36 -1.58
CA LYS A 66 -6.69 -4.13 -2.86
C LYS A 66 -7.60 -5.29 -3.22
N ALA A 67 -7.19 -6.52 -2.95
CA ALA A 67 -8.01 -7.70 -3.20
C ALA A 67 -9.25 -7.74 -2.30
N TYR A 68 -9.13 -7.36 -1.03
CA TYR A 68 -10.28 -7.20 -0.14
C TYR A 68 -11.23 -6.12 -0.64
N LYS A 69 -10.67 -4.96 -1.01
CA LYS A 69 -11.46 -3.83 -1.51
C LYS A 69 -12.24 -4.19 -2.78
N ALA A 70 -11.66 -5.00 -3.66
CA ALA A 70 -12.28 -5.48 -4.89
C ALA A 70 -13.22 -6.67 -4.68
N GLY A 71 -13.34 -7.20 -3.47
CA GLY A 71 -14.14 -8.39 -3.18
C GLY A 71 -13.56 -9.69 -3.70
N GLN A 72 -12.28 -9.71 -4.05
CA GLN A 72 -11.60 -10.89 -4.60
C GLN A 72 -11.20 -11.91 -3.54
N ARG A 73 -11.06 -11.50 -2.28
CA ARG A 73 -10.81 -12.40 -1.16
C ARG A 73 -12.11 -12.67 -0.42
N GLN A 74 -12.47 -13.95 -0.29
CA GLN A 74 -13.72 -14.44 0.25
C GLN A 74 -13.47 -15.47 1.34
N GLY A 75 -14.51 -15.77 2.11
CA GLY A 75 -14.48 -16.81 3.13
C GLY A 75 -14.00 -16.33 4.50
N GLY A 76 -14.27 -17.10 5.54
CA GLY A 76 -13.90 -16.77 6.91
C GLY A 76 -14.38 -15.38 7.32
N GLN A 77 -13.46 -14.57 7.84
CA GLN A 77 -13.72 -13.19 8.24
C GLN A 77 -13.39 -12.16 7.14
N ALA A 78 -13.26 -12.59 5.90
CA ALA A 78 -12.93 -11.70 4.78
C ALA A 78 -13.91 -10.54 4.63
N ALA A 79 -15.19 -10.73 4.96
CA ALA A 79 -16.20 -9.69 4.91
C ALA A 79 -15.86 -8.48 5.80
N VAL A 80 -15.24 -8.71 6.96
CA VAL A 80 -14.78 -7.64 7.86
C VAL A 80 -13.71 -6.81 7.16
N MET A 81 -12.70 -7.46 6.57
CA MET A 81 -11.63 -6.76 5.87
C MET A 81 -12.11 -6.08 4.59
N GLN A 82 -13.08 -6.65 3.89
CA GLN A 82 -13.70 -6.01 2.72
C GLN A 82 -14.33 -4.66 3.12
N ALA A 83 -15.06 -4.62 4.24
CA ALA A 83 -15.66 -3.40 4.75
C ALA A 83 -14.61 -2.37 5.16
N GLN A 84 -13.53 -2.79 5.82
CA GLN A 84 -12.44 -1.90 6.23
C GLN A 84 -11.70 -1.35 5.00
N ALA A 85 -11.37 -2.20 4.05
CA ALA A 85 -10.65 -1.82 2.84
C ALA A 85 -11.47 -0.91 1.91
N ALA A 86 -12.80 -1.04 1.91
CA ALA A 86 -13.69 -0.22 1.10
C ALA A 86 -13.57 1.28 1.39
N ALA A 87 -13.22 1.64 2.62
CA ALA A 87 -13.05 3.02 3.05
C ALA A 87 -11.68 3.61 2.70
N LEU A 88 -10.76 2.82 2.15
CA LEU A 88 -9.38 3.22 1.87
C LEU A 88 -9.20 3.57 0.39
N ASN A 89 -8.48 4.65 0.11
CA ASN A 89 -7.99 4.92 -1.23
C ASN A 89 -6.61 4.26 -1.44
N ASP A 90 -6.08 4.34 -2.66
CA ASP A 90 -4.79 3.71 -2.98
C ASP A 90 -3.62 4.26 -2.16
N GLN A 91 -3.64 5.56 -1.85
CA GLN A 91 -2.61 6.17 -1.00
C GLN A 91 -2.71 5.69 0.44
N ASP A 92 -3.91 5.56 1.00
CA ASP A 92 -4.13 4.99 2.33
C ASP A 92 -3.58 3.58 2.42
N ILE A 93 -3.85 2.76 1.41
CA ILE A 93 -3.36 1.38 1.32
C ILE A 93 -1.83 1.36 1.29
N ALA A 94 -1.20 2.20 0.45
CA ALA A 94 0.25 2.29 0.38
C ALA A 94 0.87 2.73 1.71
N ASN A 95 0.26 3.70 2.37
CA ASN A 95 0.72 4.22 3.67
C ASN A 95 0.60 3.16 4.78
N LEU A 96 -0.51 2.46 4.86
CA LEU A 96 -0.73 1.39 5.82
C LEU A 96 0.24 0.23 5.59
N ALA A 97 0.46 -0.15 4.34
CA ALA A 97 1.43 -1.19 3.98
C ALA A 97 2.85 -0.81 4.41
N ALA A 98 3.27 0.42 4.15
CA ALA A 98 4.58 0.93 4.59
C ALA A 98 4.71 0.90 6.11
N TYR A 99 3.67 1.30 6.83
CA TYR A 99 3.68 1.30 8.30
C TYR A 99 3.86 -0.12 8.86
N TYR A 100 3.01 -1.06 8.48
CA TYR A 100 3.06 -2.42 9.03
C TYR A 100 4.30 -3.18 8.58
N ALA A 101 4.73 -3.02 7.34
CA ALA A 101 5.94 -3.68 6.83
C ALA A 101 7.19 -3.29 7.62
N ASN A 102 7.25 -2.07 8.14
CA ASN A 102 8.39 -1.55 8.89
C ASN A 102 8.32 -1.78 10.40
N LEU A 103 7.23 -2.35 10.91
CA LEU A 103 7.15 -2.77 12.30
C LEU A 103 7.97 -4.06 12.51
N PRO A 104 8.59 -4.23 13.70
CA PRO A 104 9.32 -5.45 14.00
C PRO A 104 8.44 -6.70 13.90
N ALA A 105 8.88 -7.66 13.08
CA ALA A 105 8.16 -8.93 12.92
C ALA A 105 8.22 -9.79 14.19
N ALA A 106 9.32 -9.72 14.92
CA ALA A 106 9.45 -10.39 16.21
C ALA A 106 8.81 -9.54 17.31
N LYS A 107 7.95 -10.18 18.12
CA LYS A 107 7.38 -9.55 19.31
C LYS A 107 8.43 -9.52 20.41
N GLU A 108 8.70 -8.34 20.95
CA GLU A 108 9.56 -8.16 22.11
C GLU A 108 8.85 -8.47 23.43
#